data_acae114b0385a3b9a6731b1d86364d2b
#
_entry.id   acae114b0385a3b9a6731b1d86364d2b
#
_cell.length_a   1.000
_cell.length_b   1.000
_cell.length_c   1.000
_cell.angle_alpha   90.00
_cell.angle_beta   90.00
_cell.angle_gamma   90.00
#
_symmetry.space_group_name_H-M   'P 1'
#
loop_
_entity.id
_entity.type
_entity.pdbx_description
1 polymer ?
#
loop_
_entity_poly.entity_id
_entity_poly.type
_entity_poly.pdbx_seq_one_letter_code
_entity_poly.pdbx_strand_id
1 'polypeptide(L)'
;MKLAILSRNAKLYSTRRLVEAARERGHSVRVLDPLRCYMRIAVDGFAMHHQGRPLTGYQAVIPRIGASVTRYGTAVLRQFELMGSYTPNPSDSILKARDKLRCHQILAAQGLGLPATVFGDNPDDTGDLLKMLGPTPHVIKLNEGTQGAGVMLTEKLSASRSVIEALRGLYANFLVQEFVAEAKGADLRCFVVGGQVVATMKRQAPRGDFRSNLHRGGTAKAVTATAAEQQTAVRAAQLLGLGVAGVDLIRSRRGPLILEVNASPGLEGIETASGVDIAGSIIECVAKSAKRSSSPAPKALVHPG
;
A
#
# COMPACT_ATOMS: atom_id res chain seq x y z
N MET A 1 -11.76 -9.57 -21.22
CA MET A 1 -10.93 -8.35 -21.26
C MET A 1 -9.45 -8.70 -21.39
N LYS A 2 -8.64 -7.78 -21.96
CA LYS A 2 -7.19 -7.89 -21.98
C LYS A 2 -6.61 -7.14 -20.78
N LEU A 3 -5.98 -7.87 -19.87
CA LEU A 3 -5.41 -7.36 -18.62
C LEU A 3 -3.89 -7.41 -18.63
N ALA A 4 -3.25 -6.45 -17.97
CA ALA A 4 -1.85 -6.55 -17.58
C ALA A 4 -1.71 -6.60 -16.06
N ILE A 5 -0.75 -7.38 -15.57
CA ILE A 5 -0.30 -7.33 -14.18
C ILE A 5 1.14 -6.83 -14.18
N LEU A 6 1.40 -5.66 -13.59
CA LEU A 6 2.76 -5.13 -13.45
C LEU A 6 3.46 -5.82 -12.28
N SER A 7 4.32 -6.78 -12.55
CA SER A 7 5.06 -7.53 -11.53
C SER A 7 6.42 -7.96 -12.05
N ARG A 8 7.47 -7.80 -11.24
CA ARG A 8 8.83 -8.25 -11.56
C ARG A 8 9.01 -9.77 -11.56
N ASN A 9 8.10 -10.48 -10.89
CA ASN A 9 8.20 -11.92 -10.76
C ASN A 9 6.82 -12.57 -10.86
N ALA A 10 6.60 -13.29 -11.97
CA ALA A 10 5.36 -14.02 -12.23
C ALA A 10 5.14 -15.21 -11.28
N LYS A 11 6.20 -15.70 -10.61
CA LYS A 11 6.14 -16.88 -9.71
C LYS A 11 5.70 -16.50 -8.29
N LEU A 12 5.65 -15.20 -7.93
CA LEU A 12 5.15 -14.79 -6.62
C LEU A 12 3.69 -15.24 -6.44
N TYR A 13 3.37 -15.73 -5.25
CA TYR A 13 2.02 -16.21 -4.92
C TYR A 13 0.93 -15.25 -5.39
N SER A 14 0.96 -13.99 -4.97
CA SER A 14 -0.05 -13.01 -5.33
C SER A 14 -0.17 -12.76 -6.84
N THR A 15 0.95 -12.79 -7.57
CA THR A 15 0.93 -12.61 -9.03
C THR A 15 0.31 -13.82 -9.71
N ARG A 16 0.67 -15.03 -9.30
CA ARG A 16 0.14 -16.30 -9.81
C ARG A 16 -1.37 -16.39 -9.56
N ARG A 17 -1.81 -16.12 -8.32
CA ARG A 17 -3.24 -16.13 -7.96
C ARG A 17 -4.06 -15.17 -8.81
N LEU A 18 -3.58 -13.95 -9.05
CA LEU A 18 -4.26 -12.99 -9.92
C LEU A 18 -4.32 -13.46 -11.38
N VAL A 19 -3.28 -14.13 -11.89
CA VAL A 19 -3.28 -14.73 -13.24
C VAL A 19 -4.31 -15.86 -13.33
N GLU A 20 -4.33 -16.76 -12.35
CA GLU A 20 -5.28 -17.87 -12.25
C GLU A 20 -6.71 -17.33 -12.22
N ALA A 21 -7.03 -16.45 -11.27
CA ALA A 21 -8.35 -15.85 -11.11
C ALA A 21 -8.84 -15.10 -12.36
N ALA A 22 -7.92 -14.42 -13.08
CA ALA A 22 -8.26 -13.75 -14.32
C ALA A 22 -8.61 -14.73 -15.45
N ARG A 23 -7.85 -15.82 -15.58
CA ARG A 23 -8.09 -16.86 -16.60
C ARG A 23 -9.38 -17.64 -16.34
N GLU A 24 -9.63 -18.01 -15.09
CA GLU A 24 -10.86 -18.68 -14.65
C GLU A 24 -12.12 -17.87 -15.00
N ARG A 25 -11.98 -16.53 -15.01
CA ARG A 25 -13.06 -15.58 -15.39
C ARG A 25 -13.05 -15.18 -16.86
N GLY A 26 -12.34 -15.94 -17.72
CA GLY A 26 -12.32 -15.75 -19.17
C GLY A 26 -11.58 -14.48 -19.64
N HIS A 27 -10.63 -13.96 -18.84
CA HIS A 27 -9.83 -12.81 -19.22
C HIS A 27 -8.46 -13.19 -19.81
N SER A 28 -8.04 -12.49 -20.87
CA SER A 28 -6.67 -12.58 -21.35
C SER A 28 -5.77 -11.76 -20.43
N VAL A 29 -4.75 -12.38 -19.85
CA VAL A 29 -3.86 -11.73 -18.88
C VAL A 29 -2.39 -11.94 -19.24
N ARG A 30 -1.60 -10.88 -19.11
CA ARG A 30 -0.13 -10.92 -19.28
C ARG A 30 0.55 -10.28 -18.07
N VAL A 31 1.58 -10.93 -17.55
CA VAL A 31 2.47 -10.35 -16.53
C VAL A 31 3.57 -9.59 -17.26
N LEU A 32 3.77 -8.32 -16.87
CA LEU A 32 4.76 -7.43 -17.42
C LEU A 32 5.71 -6.99 -16.31
N ASP A 33 7.01 -7.20 -16.49
CA ASP A 33 8.02 -6.60 -15.63
C ASP A 33 8.12 -5.09 -15.95
N PRO A 34 7.77 -4.20 -15.01
CA PRO A 34 7.82 -2.77 -15.26
C PRO A 34 9.22 -2.28 -15.64
N LEU A 35 10.30 -2.91 -15.15
CA LEU A 35 11.67 -2.52 -15.50
C LEU A 35 12.05 -2.87 -16.94
N ARG A 36 11.28 -3.72 -17.62
CA ARG A 36 11.46 -4.07 -19.04
C ARG A 36 10.48 -3.33 -19.95
N CYS A 37 9.64 -2.47 -19.38
CA CYS A 37 8.79 -1.56 -20.14
C CYS A 37 9.56 -0.28 -20.44
N TYR A 38 9.35 0.27 -21.64
CA TYR A 38 9.84 1.60 -22.01
C TYR A 38 8.80 2.32 -22.83
N MET A 39 8.83 3.65 -22.78
CA MET A 39 7.73 4.48 -23.25
C MET A 39 8.20 5.62 -24.14
N ARG A 40 7.37 5.96 -25.12
CA ARG A 40 7.47 7.19 -25.88
C ARG A 40 6.43 8.16 -25.35
N ILE A 41 6.84 9.41 -25.14
CA ILE A 41 5.99 10.51 -24.68
C ILE A 41 6.15 11.63 -25.72
N ALA A 42 5.06 11.98 -26.40
CA ALA A 42 5.06 13.06 -27.39
C ALA A 42 3.66 13.65 -27.49
N VAL A 43 3.56 14.87 -28.05
CA VAL A 43 2.28 15.58 -28.23
C VAL A 43 1.31 14.81 -29.13
N ASP A 44 1.83 14.08 -30.12
CA ASP A 44 1.06 13.23 -31.03
C ASP A 44 0.62 11.88 -30.43
N GLY A 45 0.95 11.62 -29.14
CA GLY A 45 0.46 10.47 -28.40
C GLY A 45 1.50 9.75 -27.53
N PHE A 46 0.99 8.73 -26.86
CA PHE A 46 1.72 7.89 -25.92
C PHE A 46 1.88 6.49 -26.48
N ALA A 47 3.07 5.90 -26.30
CA ALA A 47 3.32 4.50 -26.65
C ALA A 47 4.09 3.80 -25.54
N MET A 48 3.81 2.51 -25.36
CA MET A 48 4.49 1.64 -24.41
C MET A 48 4.96 0.39 -25.13
N HIS A 49 6.18 -0.03 -24.84
CA HIS A 49 6.77 -1.27 -25.34
C HIS A 49 7.30 -2.13 -24.19
N HIS A 50 7.35 -3.42 -24.42
CA HIS A 50 7.97 -4.39 -23.52
C HIS A 50 8.74 -5.41 -24.36
N GLN A 51 10.07 -5.46 -24.18
CA GLN A 51 10.93 -6.40 -24.91
C GLN A 51 10.73 -6.32 -26.44
N GLY A 52 10.80 -5.12 -27.01
CA GLY A 52 10.66 -4.88 -28.44
C GLY A 52 9.23 -4.92 -28.99
N ARG A 53 8.23 -5.28 -28.20
CA ARG A 53 6.85 -5.41 -28.64
C ARG A 53 5.97 -4.29 -28.12
N PRO A 54 5.11 -3.67 -28.96
CA PRO A 54 4.18 -2.67 -28.51
C PRO A 54 3.13 -3.27 -27.56
N LEU A 55 2.76 -2.49 -26.55
CA LEU A 55 1.70 -2.83 -25.58
C LEU A 55 0.46 -2.00 -25.90
N THR A 56 -0.52 -2.59 -26.58
CA THR A 56 -1.75 -1.93 -27.00
C THR A 56 -2.99 -2.69 -26.55
N GLY A 57 -4.11 -1.96 -26.37
CA GLY A 57 -5.43 -2.53 -26.12
C GLY A 57 -5.59 -3.17 -24.73
N TYR A 58 -4.78 -2.81 -23.74
CA TYR A 58 -5.01 -3.21 -22.35
C TYR A 58 -6.13 -2.37 -21.76
N GLN A 59 -7.23 -3.05 -21.39
CA GLN A 59 -8.39 -2.41 -20.80
C GLN A 59 -8.21 -2.12 -19.32
N ALA A 60 -7.41 -2.96 -18.64
CA ALA A 60 -7.01 -2.68 -17.25
C ALA A 60 -5.58 -3.16 -16.95
N VAL A 61 -4.97 -2.48 -15.98
CA VAL A 61 -3.62 -2.78 -15.47
C VAL A 61 -3.66 -2.89 -13.96
N ILE A 62 -3.26 -4.03 -13.42
CA ILE A 62 -3.22 -4.31 -11.99
C ILE A 62 -1.78 -4.14 -11.50
N PRO A 63 -1.47 -3.11 -10.67
CA PRO A 63 -0.14 -2.90 -10.17
C PRO A 63 0.21 -3.86 -9.02
N ARG A 64 1.35 -4.56 -9.16
CA ARG A 64 2.03 -5.31 -8.11
C ARG A 64 3.46 -4.76 -7.95
N ILE A 65 3.53 -3.44 -7.74
CA ILE A 65 4.76 -2.68 -7.68
C ILE A 65 5.35 -2.77 -6.28
N GLY A 66 6.54 -3.35 -6.16
CA GLY A 66 7.29 -3.43 -4.91
C GLY A 66 8.00 -2.10 -4.57
N ALA A 67 8.44 -1.95 -3.30
CA ALA A 67 9.08 -0.73 -2.82
C ALA A 67 10.34 -0.35 -3.64
N SER A 68 11.18 -1.32 -3.95
CA SER A 68 12.44 -1.09 -4.68
C SER A 68 12.29 -0.56 -6.11
N VAL A 69 11.09 -0.60 -6.67
CA VAL A 69 10.79 -0.17 -8.05
C VAL A 69 9.64 0.84 -8.12
N THR A 70 9.30 1.46 -6.99
CA THR A 70 8.16 2.37 -6.88
C THR A 70 8.23 3.48 -7.93
N ARG A 71 9.37 4.19 -8.02
CA ARG A 71 9.54 5.34 -8.93
C ARG A 71 9.26 4.97 -10.39
N TYR A 72 9.94 3.93 -10.91
CA TYR A 72 9.78 3.55 -12.30
C TYR A 72 8.48 2.79 -12.56
N GLY A 73 8.08 1.92 -11.63
CA GLY A 73 6.83 1.17 -11.73
C GLY A 73 5.59 2.05 -11.79
N THR A 74 5.55 3.13 -10.99
CA THR A 74 4.45 4.11 -11.04
C THR A 74 4.51 4.97 -12.30
N ALA A 75 5.70 5.28 -12.85
CA ALA A 75 5.82 5.95 -14.14
C ALA A 75 5.26 5.09 -15.29
N VAL A 76 5.58 3.78 -15.30
CA VAL A 76 5.01 2.82 -16.26
C VAL A 76 3.48 2.73 -16.10
N LEU A 77 2.98 2.66 -14.87
CA LEU A 77 1.54 2.61 -14.62
C LEU A 77 0.84 3.89 -15.11
N ARG A 78 1.42 5.05 -14.83
CA ARG A 78 0.89 6.35 -15.31
C ARG A 78 0.82 6.42 -16.83
N GLN A 79 1.79 5.86 -17.52
CA GLN A 79 1.73 5.78 -18.99
C GLN A 79 0.53 4.95 -19.46
N PHE A 80 0.23 3.82 -18.82
CA PHE A 80 -0.98 3.05 -19.12
C PHE A 80 -2.27 3.82 -18.81
N GLU A 81 -2.29 4.58 -17.71
CA GLU A 81 -3.41 5.46 -17.37
C GLU A 81 -3.65 6.49 -18.47
N LEU A 82 -2.59 7.17 -18.95
CA LEU A 82 -2.65 8.14 -20.05
C LEU A 82 -3.04 7.50 -21.39
N MET A 83 -2.77 6.21 -21.58
CA MET A 83 -3.23 5.42 -22.72
C MET A 83 -4.67 4.89 -22.57
N GLY A 84 -5.39 5.28 -21.50
CA GLY A 84 -6.78 4.93 -21.27
C GLY A 84 -7.03 3.60 -20.56
N SER A 85 -6.00 2.95 -20.02
CA SER A 85 -6.19 1.73 -19.23
C SER A 85 -6.71 2.06 -17.83
N TYR A 86 -7.74 1.34 -17.38
CA TYR A 86 -8.19 1.41 -16.00
C TYR A 86 -7.15 0.78 -15.05
N THR A 87 -6.99 1.35 -13.86
CA THR A 87 -6.24 0.71 -12.76
C THR A 87 -7.01 0.81 -11.45
N PRO A 88 -7.06 -0.27 -10.64
CA PRO A 88 -7.69 -0.20 -9.33
C PRO A 88 -6.93 0.70 -8.35
N ASN A 89 -5.63 0.86 -8.55
CA ASN A 89 -4.78 1.71 -7.73
C ASN A 89 -3.97 2.65 -8.65
N PRO A 90 -4.42 3.90 -8.83
CA PRO A 90 -3.72 4.89 -9.64
C PRO A 90 -2.28 5.13 -9.17
N SER A 91 -1.42 5.51 -10.10
CA SER A 91 0.00 5.74 -9.85
C SER A 91 0.27 6.74 -8.72
N ASP A 92 -0.49 7.84 -8.66
CA ASP A 92 -0.40 8.84 -7.61
C ASP A 92 -0.90 8.30 -6.24
N SER A 93 -1.93 7.49 -6.24
CA SER A 93 -2.45 6.83 -5.03
C SER A 93 -1.43 5.86 -4.42
N ILE A 94 -0.69 5.14 -5.27
CA ILE A 94 0.41 4.27 -4.82
C ILE A 94 1.52 5.11 -4.17
N LEU A 95 1.88 6.24 -4.76
CA LEU A 95 2.90 7.14 -4.20
C LEU A 95 2.47 7.73 -2.86
N LYS A 96 1.20 8.16 -2.71
CA LYS A 96 0.63 8.63 -1.44
C LYS A 96 0.70 7.57 -0.34
N ALA A 97 0.34 6.34 -0.66
CA ALA A 97 0.35 5.24 0.30
C ALA A 97 1.78 4.75 0.64
N ARG A 98 2.72 4.91 -0.28
CA ARG A 98 4.12 4.50 -0.09
C ARG A 98 4.88 5.42 0.86
N ASP A 99 4.61 6.70 0.83
CA ASP A 99 5.14 7.70 1.74
C ASP A 99 4.30 7.70 3.03
N LYS A 100 4.85 7.12 4.10
CA LYS A 100 4.14 7.00 5.39
C LYS A 100 3.78 8.34 5.99
N LEU A 101 4.67 9.33 5.87
CA LEU A 101 4.40 10.67 6.41
C LEU A 101 3.21 11.32 5.68
N ARG A 102 3.25 11.35 4.35
CA ARG A 102 2.16 11.88 3.52
C ARG A 102 0.85 11.12 3.75
N CYS A 103 0.92 9.79 3.85
CA CYS A 103 -0.23 8.95 4.16
C CYS A 103 -0.85 9.34 5.50
N HIS A 104 -0.05 9.45 6.57
CA HIS A 104 -0.53 9.84 7.90
C HIS A 104 -1.11 11.25 7.93
N GLN A 105 -0.48 12.21 7.25
CA GLN A 105 -0.99 13.59 7.15
C GLN A 105 -2.38 13.62 6.49
N ILE A 106 -2.57 12.89 5.37
CA ILE A 106 -3.86 12.80 4.68
C ILE A 106 -4.93 12.19 5.60
N LEU A 107 -4.62 11.08 6.27
CA LEU A 107 -5.56 10.37 7.12
C LEU A 107 -5.92 11.15 8.38
N ALA A 108 -4.94 11.76 9.04
CA ALA A 108 -5.14 12.57 10.24
C ALA A 108 -5.98 13.82 9.96
N ALA A 109 -5.72 14.51 8.84
CA ALA A 109 -6.49 15.68 8.41
C ALA A 109 -7.98 15.37 8.18
N GLN A 110 -8.34 14.10 8.00
CA GLN A 110 -9.70 13.61 7.82
C GLN A 110 -10.28 12.92 9.06
N GLY A 111 -9.63 13.10 10.22
CA GLY A 111 -10.10 12.62 11.51
C GLY A 111 -9.96 11.10 11.74
N LEU A 112 -9.18 10.38 10.91
CA LEU A 112 -8.92 8.97 11.15
C LEU A 112 -7.90 8.78 12.27
N GLY A 113 -8.16 7.80 13.14
CA GLY A 113 -7.28 7.48 14.28
C GLY A 113 -5.93 6.94 13.80
N LEU A 114 -4.85 7.51 14.34
CA LEU A 114 -3.46 7.13 14.11
C LEU A 114 -2.71 7.13 15.44
N PRO A 115 -1.65 6.33 15.61
CA PRO A 115 -0.70 6.58 16.69
C PRO A 115 -0.12 7.99 16.54
N ALA A 116 0.04 8.72 17.65
CA ALA A 116 0.69 10.02 17.63
C ALA A 116 2.05 9.90 16.93
N THR A 117 2.29 10.79 15.97
CA THR A 117 3.46 10.72 15.09
C THR A 117 4.13 12.07 15.04
N VAL A 118 5.44 12.10 15.20
CA VAL A 118 6.26 13.29 15.03
C VAL A 118 7.32 13.05 13.95
N PHE A 119 7.66 14.12 13.26
CA PHE A 119 8.66 14.13 12.20
C PHE A 119 9.41 15.46 12.27
N GLY A 120 10.72 15.43 12.15
CA GLY A 120 11.55 16.62 12.12
C GLY A 120 12.93 16.29 11.55
N ASP A 121 13.45 17.20 10.74
CA ASP A 121 14.71 17.02 10.01
C ASP A 121 15.90 17.57 10.78
N ASN A 122 15.75 18.73 11.44
CA ASN A 122 16.85 19.38 12.16
C ASN A 122 17.25 18.58 13.42
N PRO A 123 18.55 18.23 13.59
CA PRO A 123 19.06 17.53 14.79
C PRO A 123 18.86 18.31 16.08
N ASP A 124 18.92 19.65 16.06
CA ASP A 124 18.79 20.49 17.25
C ASP A 124 17.40 20.38 17.89
N ASP A 125 16.39 20.07 17.10
CA ASP A 125 14.99 19.96 17.54
C ASP A 125 14.63 18.58 18.10
N THR A 126 15.57 17.62 18.17
CA THR A 126 15.29 16.24 18.62
C THR A 126 14.69 16.20 20.02
N GLY A 127 15.14 17.05 20.91
CA GLY A 127 14.63 17.14 22.28
C GLY A 127 13.17 17.53 22.34
N ASP A 128 12.79 18.54 21.58
CA ASP A 128 11.41 19.06 21.54
C ASP A 128 10.49 18.14 20.75
N LEU A 129 10.96 17.55 19.65
CA LEU A 129 10.26 16.54 18.89
C LEU A 129 9.82 15.37 19.80
N LEU A 130 10.70 14.84 20.63
CA LEU A 130 10.39 13.74 21.53
C LEU A 130 9.48 14.16 22.70
N LYS A 131 9.56 15.41 23.17
CA LYS A 131 8.62 15.96 24.15
C LYS A 131 7.20 16.08 23.59
N MET A 132 7.05 16.50 22.32
CA MET A 132 5.75 16.57 21.65
C MET A 132 5.08 15.18 21.53
N LEU A 133 5.86 14.13 21.35
CA LEU A 133 5.34 12.76 21.26
C LEU A 133 4.90 12.20 22.62
N GLY A 134 5.55 12.63 23.71
CA GLY A 134 5.27 12.14 25.06
C GLY A 134 6.24 11.05 25.53
N PRO A 135 5.83 10.26 26.56
CA PRO A 135 6.73 9.32 27.20
C PRO A 135 7.07 8.11 26.31
N THR A 136 8.22 7.51 26.59
CA THR A 136 8.61 6.21 26.01
C THR A 136 7.70 5.07 26.50
N PRO A 137 7.58 3.94 25.76
CA PRO A 137 8.36 3.55 24.57
C PRO A 137 7.99 4.29 23.29
N HIS A 138 8.97 4.48 22.39
CA HIS A 138 8.74 5.05 21.07
C HIS A 138 8.99 4.02 19.97
N VAL A 139 8.26 4.12 18.86
CA VAL A 139 8.48 3.32 17.64
C VAL A 139 9.06 4.23 16.56
N ILE A 140 10.29 3.97 16.16
CA ILE A 140 10.97 4.71 15.10
C ILE A 140 10.86 3.89 13.82
N LYS A 141 10.41 4.50 12.73
CA LYS A 141 10.16 3.83 11.44
C LYS A 141 10.83 4.58 10.30
N LEU A 142 11.52 3.87 9.43
CA LEU A 142 11.93 4.44 8.15
C LEU A 142 10.70 4.79 7.31
N ASN A 143 10.72 5.95 6.65
CA ASN A 143 9.59 6.40 5.84
C ASN A 143 9.27 5.42 4.70
N GLU A 144 10.27 4.88 4.05
CA GLU A 144 10.14 3.94 2.92
C GLU A 144 10.53 2.49 3.26
N GLY A 145 10.31 2.04 4.49
CA GLY A 145 10.53 0.63 4.92
C GLY A 145 9.36 -0.28 4.54
N THR A 146 9.64 -1.58 4.36
CA THR A 146 8.62 -2.63 4.14
C THR A 146 8.86 -3.84 5.03
N GLN A 147 7.79 -4.64 5.28
CA GLN A 147 7.85 -5.92 6.00
C GLN A 147 8.45 -5.82 7.42
N GLY A 148 8.31 -4.68 8.08
CA GLY A 148 8.88 -4.43 9.40
C GLY A 148 10.40 -4.19 9.39
N ALA A 149 11.05 -4.10 8.22
CA ALA A 149 12.41 -3.60 8.12
C ALA A 149 12.45 -2.09 8.42
N GLY A 150 13.44 -1.65 9.19
CA GLY A 150 13.55 -0.26 9.60
C GLY A 150 12.50 0.18 10.63
N VAL A 151 11.94 -0.74 11.42
CA VAL A 151 11.05 -0.46 12.55
C VAL A 151 11.73 -0.85 13.85
N MET A 152 11.95 0.12 14.72
CA MET A 152 12.72 -0.01 15.97
C MET A 152 11.85 0.45 17.14
N LEU A 153 11.90 -0.32 18.25
CA LEU A 153 11.31 0.08 19.53
C LEU A 153 12.41 0.61 20.45
N THR A 154 12.17 1.74 21.08
CA THR A 154 13.08 2.36 22.02
C THR A 154 12.35 2.57 23.35
N GLU A 155 12.82 1.91 24.40
CA GLU A 155 12.19 1.92 25.74
C GLU A 155 12.67 3.09 26.61
N LYS A 156 13.80 3.72 26.24
CA LYS A 156 14.40 4.84 26.96
C LYS A 156 14.59 6.03 26.05
N LEU A 157 14.43 7.23 26.60
CA LEU A 157 14.60 8.49 25.84
C LEU A 157 16.02 8.63 25.25
N SER A 158 17.05 8.19 25.98
CA SER A 158 18.44 8.16 25.47
C SER A 158 18.58 7.26 24.24
N ALA A 159 17.94 6.08 24.27
CA ALA A 159 17.95 5.18 23.12
C ALA A 159 17.22 5.79 21.92
N SER A 160 16.10 6.49 22.13
CA SER A 160 15.41 7.21 21.06
C SER A 160 16.32 8.25 20.42
N ARG A 161 17.02 9.05 21.21
CA ARG A 161 17.98 10.06 20.72
C ARG A 161 19.08 9.42 19.88
N SER A 162 19.77 8.41 20.43
CA SER A 162 20.88 7.74 19.73
C SER A 162 20.45 7.12 18.39
N VAL A 163 19.25 6.51 18.33
CA VAL A 163 18.72 5.96 17.08
C VAL A 163 18.42 7.07 16.07
N ILE A 164 17.81 8.18 16.51
CA ILE A 164 17.52 9.34 15.66
C ILE A 164 18.80 9.95 15.10
N GLU A 165 19.83 10.15 15.95
CA GLU A 165 21.13 10.66 15.53
C GLU A 165 21.79 9.75 14.48
N ALA A 166 21.77 8.43 14.72
CA ALA A 166 22.31 7.48 13.76
C ALA A 166 21.60 7.52 12.41
N LEU A 167 20.25 7.58 12.40
CA LEU A 167 19.46 7.66 11.16
C LEU A 167 19.71 8.96 10.40
N ARG A 168 19.85 10.08 11.10
CA ARG A 168 20.22 11.36 10.49
C ARG A 168 21.61 11.34 9.87
N GLY A 169 22.59 10.75 10.58
CA GLY A 169 23.93 10.55 10.04
C GLY A 169 23.97 9.74 8.74
N LEU A 170 22.94 8.91 8.52
CA LEU A 170 22.75 8.15 7.28
C LEU A 170 21.84 8.85 6.27
N TYR A 171 21.41 10.08 6.52
CA TYR A 171 20.44 10.83 5.69
C TYR A 171 19.13 10.05 5.44
N ALA A 172 18.73 9.22 6.41
CA ALA A 172 17.54 8.41 6.31
C ALA A 172 16.30 9.19 6.74
N ASN A 173 15.25 9.18 5.92
CA ASN A 173 13.95 9.72 6.29
C ASN A 173 13.23 8.75 7.24
N PHE A 174 12.83 9.23 8.41
CA PHE A 174 12.16 8.43 9.44
C PHE A 174 11.05 9.23 10.12
N LEU A 175 10.17 8.53 10.79
CA LEU A 175 9.16 9.11 11.69
C LEU A 175 9.23 8.42 13.05
N VAL A 176 8.80 9.11 14.09
CA VAL A 176 8.72 8.59 15.46
C VAL A 176 7.27 8.58 15.90
N GLN A 177 6.83 7.45 16.43
CA GLN A 177 5.46 7.23 16.87
C GLN A 177 5.39 6.79 18.32
N GLU A 178 4.27 7.08 18.98
CA GLU A 178 3.94 6.46 20.25
C GLU A 178 3.84 4.93 20.11
N PHE A 179 4.22 4.22 21.14
CA PHE A 179 4.00 2.79 21.23
C PHE A 179 2.65 2.50 21.89
N VAL A 180 1.75 1.82 21.17
CA VAL A 180 0.42 1.47 21.65
C VAL A 180 0.49 0.12 22.39
N ALA A 181 0.80 0.16 23.68
CA ALA A 181 1.09 -1.03 24.48
C ALA A 181 -0.12 -1.99 24.61
N GLU A 182 -1.33 -1.45 24.60
CA GLU A 182 -2.56 -2.26 24.68
C GLU A 182 -2.79 -3.16 23.47
N ALA A 183 -2.12 -2.92 22.35
CA ALA A 183 -2.15 -3.80 21.18
C ALA A 183 -1.44 -5.14 21.42
N LYS A 184 -0.55 -5.22 22.43
CA LYS A 184 0.18 -6.45 22.84
C LYS A 184 0.85 -7.18 21.68
N GLY A 185 1.46 -6.44 20.76
CA GLY A 185 2.12 -7.00 19.57
C GLY A 185 1.15 -7.63 18.56
N ALA A 186 -0.13 -7.27 18.61
CA ALA A 186 -1.13 -7.72 17.64
C ALA A 186 -1.57 -6.56 16.75
N ASP A 187 -1.82 -6.87 15.48
CA ASP A 187 -2.52 -5.98 14.57
C ASP A 187 -3.60 -6.72 13.76
N LEU A 188 -4.44 -5.94 13.09
CA LEU A 188 -5.45 -6.42 12.15
C LEU A 188 -5.07 -5.96 10.76
N ARG A 189 -5.04 -6.87 9.80
CA ARG A 189 -5.03 -6.52 8.37
C ARG A 189 -6.42 -6.66 7.81
N CYS A 190 -7.05 -5.53 7.48
CA CYS A 190 -8.28 -5.48 6.71
C CYS A 190 -7.94 -5.40 5.23
N PHE A 191 -8.43 -6.35 4.43
CA PHE A 191 -8.24 -6.35 2.99
C PHE A 191 -9.43 -5.69 2.31
N VAL A 192 -9.19 -4.53 1.70
CA VAL A 192 -10.24 -3.72 1.04
C VAL A 192 -10.18 -3.94 -0.46
N VAL A 193 -11.32 -4.24 -1.07
CA VAL A 193 -11.50 -4.34 -2.52
C VAL A 193 -12.79 -3.62 -2.91
N GLY A 194 -12.72 -2.66 -3.80
CA GLY A 194 -13.88 -1.95 -4.34
C GLY A 194 -14.72 -1.24 -3.27
N GLY A 195 -14.08 -0.76 -2.18
CA GLY A 195 -14.77 -0.06 -1.10
C GLY A 195 -15.42 -0.97 -0.05
N GLN A 196 -15.05 -2.25 -0.02
CA GLN A 196 -15.54 -3.22 0.97
C GLN A 196 -14.38 -4.00 1.60
N VAL A 197 -14.47 -4.34 2.88
CA VAL A 197 -13.53 -5.27 3.52
C VAL A 197 -13.95 -6.69 3.16
N VAL A 198 -13.16 -7.36 2.31
CA VAL A 198 -13.45 -8.72 1.83
C VAL A 198 -12.91 -9.82 2.77
N ALA A 199 -11.86 -9.51 3.51
CA ALA A 199 -11.30 -10.41 4.52
C ALA A 199 -10.54 -9.62 5.58
N THR A 200 -10.44 -10.18 6.79
CA THR A 200 -9.64 -9.64 7.89
C THR A 200 -8.88 -10.76 8.58
N MET A 201 -7.59 -10.52 8.83
CA MET A 201 -6.77 -11.38 9.66
C MET A 201 -6.17 -10.61 10.84
N LYS A 202 -6.15 -11.25 12.01
CA LYS A 202 -5.32 -10.83 13.14
C LYS A 202 -3.94 -11.43 12.96
N ARG A 203 -2.91 -10.59 13.02
CA ARG A 203 -1.52 -11.03 13.09
C ARG A 203 -1.03 -10.84 14.52
N GLN A 204 -0.21 -11.77 14.99
CA GLN A 204 0.39 -11.73 16.32
C GLN A 204 1.90 -11.86 16.21
N ALA A 205 2.62 -10.95 16.83
CA ALA A 205 4.07 -11.01 16.94
C ALA A 205 4.54 -12.28 17.70
N PRO A 206 5.69 -12.84 17.34
CA PRO A 206 6.30 -13.90 18.13
C PRO A 206 6.72 -13.37 19.51
N ARG A 207 6.92 -14.28 20.46
CA ARG A 207 7.35 -13.90 21.81
C ARG A 207 8.70 -13.14 21.75
N GLY A 208 8.75 -11.98 22.39
CA GLY A 208 9.94 -11.12 22.41
C GLY A 208 10.06 -10.13 21.25
N ASP A 209 9.12 -10.13 20.30
CA ASP A 209 9.01 -9.09 19.28
C ASP A 209 7.67 -8.35 19.43
N PHE A 210 7.61 -7.10 18.99
CA PHE A 210 6.38 -6.29 18.94
C PHE A 210 5.80 -6.20 17.51
N ARG A 211 6.56 -6.65 16.50
CA ARG A 211 6.21 -6.61 15.08
C ARG A 211 5.48 -7.89 14.67
N SER A 212 4.24 -7.75 14.25
CA SER A 212 3.33 -8.86 13.89
C SER A 212 3.51 -9.41 12.47
N ASN A 213 4.50 -8.92 11.72
CA ASN A 213 4.74 -9.30 10.32
C ASN A 213 4.99 -10.82 10.16
N LEU A 214 4.26 -11.49 9.26
CA LEU A 214 4.38 -12.94 9.03
C LEU A 214 5.79 -13.37 8.61
N HIS A 215 6.47 -12.56 7.79
CA HIS A 215 7.86 -12.83 7.37
C HIS A 215 8.88 -12.79 8.53
N ARG A 216 8.47 -12.34 9.71
CA ARG A 216 9.28 -12.32 10.93
C ARG A 216 8.87 -13.39 11.94
N GLY A 217 8.13 -14.40 11.50
CA GLY A 217 7.67 -15.48 12.36
C GLY A 217 6.35 -15.16 13.11
N GLY A 218 5.68 -14.07 12.76
CA GLY A 218 4.34 -13.79 13.28
C GLY A 218 3.33 -14.84 12.81
N THR A 219 2.26 -15.02 13.59
CA THR A 219 1.13 -15.89 13.24
C THR A 219 -0.04 -15.08 12.72
N ALA A 220 -0.89 -15.70 11.89
CA ALA A 220 -2.12 -15.11 11.41
C ALA A 220 -3.30 -16.04 11.62
N LYS A 221 -4.47 -15.46 11.91
CA LYS A 221 -5.75 -16.16 11.90
C LYS A 221 -6.86 -15.24 11.39
N ALA A 222 -7.83 -15.81 10.70
CA ALA A 222 -9.03 -15.09 10.30
C ALA A 222 -9.78 -14.57 11.53
N VAL A 223 -10.29 -13.36 11.44
CA VAL A 223 -11.15 -12.75 12.45
C VAL A 223 -12.19 -11.88 11.77
N THR A 224 -13.30 -11.63 12.45
CA THR A 224 -14.28 -10.65 12.00
C THR A 224 -13.88 -9.27 12.54
N ALA A 225 -13.71 -8.30 11.64
CA ALA A 225 -13.53 -6.91 12.02
C ALA A 225 -14.85 -6.30 12.51
N THR A 226 -14.79 -5.46 13.54
CA THR A 226 -15.94 -4.67 13.98
C THR A 226 -16.38 -3.68 12.89
N ALA A 227 -17.60 -3.17 12.99
CA ALA A 227 -18.10 -2.15 12.05
C ALA A 227 -17.19 -0.91 12.00
N ALA A 228 -16.68 -0.46 13.15
CA ALA A 228 -15.77 0.67 13.25
C ALA A 228 -14.41 0.38 12.55
N GLU A 229 -13.85 -0.83 12.71
CA GLU A 229 -12.62 -1.24 12.05
C GLU A 229 -12.79 -1.34 10.52
N GLN A 230 -13.91 -1.90 10.06
CA GLN A 230 -14.23 -1.97 8.64
C GLN A 230 -14.40 -0.58 8.04
N GLN A 231 -15.17 0.29 8.68
CA GLN A 231 -15.39 1.66 8.24
C GLN A 231 -14.08 2.45 8.17
N THR A 232 -13.23 2.32 9.19
CA THR A 232 -11.90 2.95 9.23
C THR A 232 -11.03 2.48 8.06
N ALA A 233 -10.98 1.17 7.80
CA ALA A 233 -10.19 0.60 6.72
C ALA A 233 -10.68 1.05 5.33
N VAL A 234 -12.00 1.01 5.10
CA VAL A 234 -12.60 1.46 3.83
C VAL A 234 -12.36 2.95 3.63
N ARG A 235 -12.57 3.78 4.65
CA ARG A 235 -12.35 5.22 4.56
C ARG A 235 -10.89 5.56 4.28
N ALA A 236 -9.94 4.87 4.92
CA ALA A 236 -8.52 5.06 4.65
C ALA A 236 -8.15 4.74 3.18
N ALA A 237 -8.64 3.62 2.64
CA ALA A 237 -8.42 3.26 1.24
C ALA A 237 -9.01 4.31 0.28
N GLN A 238 -10.23 4.79 0.55
CA GLN A 238 -10.90 5.82 -0.26
C GLN A 238 -10.13 7.15 -0.27
N LEU A 239 -9.68 7.64 0.89
CA LEU A 239 -8.95 8.91 1.02
C LEU A 239 -7.63 8.90 0.25
N LEU A 240 -6.99 7.74 0.17
CA LEU A 240 -5.78 7.56 -0.62
C LEU A 240 -6.07 7.24 -2.11
N GLY A 241 -7.33 7.04 -2.50
CA GLY A 241 -7.73 6.71 -3.87
C GLY A 241 -7.38 5.28 -4.26
N LEU A 242 -7.38 4.34 -3.31
CA LEU A 242 -7.04 2.94 -3.54
C LEU A 242 -8.29 2.08 -3.68
N GLY A 243 -8.47 1.42 -4.82
CA GLY A 243 -9.52 0.41 -5.01
C GLY A 243 -9.17 -0.96 -4.41
N VAL A 244 -7.87 -1.22 -4.20
CA VAL A 244 -7.36 -2.42 -3.52
C VAL A 244 -6.33 -2.02 -2.49
N ALA A 245 -6.56 -2.32 -1.23
CA ALA A 245 -5.65 -1.96 -0.14
C ALA A 245 -5.60 -3.03 0.96
N GLY A 246 -4.43 -3.15 1.58
CA GLY A 246 -4.28 -3.81 2.87
C GLY A 246 -4.11 -2.75 3.93
N VAL A 247 -5.10 -2.56 4.80
CA VAL A 247 -5.06 -1.57 5.88
C VAL A 247 -4.72 -2.27 7.18
N ASP A 248 -3.61 -1.87 7.77
CA ASP A 248 -3.12 -2.40 9.04
C ASP A 248 -3.60 -1.52 10.18
N LEU A 249 -4.37 -2.09 11.10
CA LEU A 249 -4.99 -1.43 12.24
C LEU A 249 -4.49 -2.03 13.54
N ILE A 250 -4.38 -1.23 14.59
CA ILE A 250 -4.28 -1.72 15.96
C ILE A 250 -5.49 -1.31 16.77
N ARG A 251 -5.89 -2.18 17.69
CA ARG A 251 -6.93 -1.91 18.68
C ARG A 251 -6.35 -1.10 19.82
N SER A 252 -6.97 0.00 20.13
CA SER A 252 -6.62 0.84 21.27
C SER A 252 -7.85 1.25 22.07
N ARG A 253 -7.63 1.84 23.25
CA ARG A 253 -8.70 2.44 24.06
C ARG A 253 -9.36 3.64 23.36
N ARG A 254 -8.69 4.23 22.39
CA ARG A 254 -9.16 5.36 21.55
C ARG A 254 -9.91 4.89 20.29
N GLY A 255 -10.15 3.59 20.15
CA GLY A 255 -10.69 2.96 18.94
C GLY A 255 -9.60 2.39 18.02
N PRO A 256 -9.95 2.03 16.76
CA PRO A 256 -8.98 1.52 15.79
C PRO A 256 -8.01 2.62 15.34
N LEU A 257 -6.70 2.32 15.40
CA LEU A 257 -5.65 3.22 14.92
C LEU A 257 -4.97 2.61 13.70
N ILE A 258 -4.80 3.38 12.63
CA ILE A 258 -4.17 2.95 11.39
C ILE A 258 -2.65 2.98 11.56
N LEU A 259 -1.98 1.87 11.31
CA LEU A 259 -0.51 1.78 11.27
C LEU A 259 0.05 2.04 9.90
N GLU A 260 -0.60 1.48 8.86
CA GLU A 260 -0.11 1.50 7.49
C GLU A 260 -1.23 1.19 6.49
N VAL A 261 -1.15 1.76 5.29
CA VAL A 261 -2.01 1.40 4.16
C VAL A 261 -1.13 0.92 3.01
N ASN A 262 -1.32 -0.34 2.62
CA ASN A 262 -0.53 -1.01 1.60
C ASN A 262 -1.27 -1.04 0.26
N ALA A 263 -0.73 -0.37 -0.78
CA ALA A 263 -1.30 -0.35 -2.13
C ALA A 263 -1.04 -1.64 -2.95
N SER A 264 -0.14 -2.51 -2.49
CA SER A 264 0.15 -3.80 -3.14
C SER A 264 0.24 -4.91 -2.08
N PRO A 265 -0.85 -5.15 -1.33
CA PRO A 265 -0.83 -6.10 -0.21
C PRO A 265 -0.61 -7.53 -0.70
N GLY A 266 0.17 -8.34 0.07
CA GLY A 266 0.35 -9.76 -0.19
C GLY A 266 -0.97 -10.53 0.00
N LEU A 267 -1.25 -11.49 -0.87
CA LEU A 267 -2.47 -12.30 -0.80
C LEU A 267 -2.27 -13.58 0.03
N GLU A 268 -1.07 -14.16 0.03
CA GLU A 268 -0.80 -15.49 0.60
C GLU A 268 -1.27 -15.62 2.06
N GLY A 269 -0.80 -14.76 2.94
CA GLY A 269 -1.11 -14.88 4.36
C GLY A 269 -2.60 -14.72 4.68
N ILE A 270 -3.31 -13.85 3.96
CA ILE A 270 -4.73 -13.60 4.23
C ILE A 270 -5.64 -14.61 3.52
N GLU A 271 -5.32 -15.05 2.30
CA GLU A 271 -6.06 -16.16 1.64
C GLU A 271 -5.89 -17.46 2.41
N THR A 272 -4.66 -17.77 2.87
CA THR A 272 -4.40 -18.95 3.71
C THR A 272 -5.16 -18.89 5.05
N ALA A 273 -5.17 -17.72 5.70
CA ALA A 273 -5.83 -17.60 7.01
C ALA A 273 -7.35 -17.59 6.91
N SER A 274 -7.93 -16.99 5.86
CA SER A 274 -9.38 -16.76 5.74
C SER A 274 -10.11 -17.76 4.83
N GLY A 275 -9.41 -18.43 3.91
CA GLY A 275 -10.02 -19.26 2.86
C GLY A 275 -10.77 -18.46 1.78
N VAL A 276 -10.70 -17.13 1.80
CA VAL A 276 -11.42 -16.26 0.86
C VAL A 276 -10.63 -16.09 -0.43
N ASP A 277 -11.27 -16.23 -1.60
CA ASP A 277 -10.70 -15.93 -2.92
C ASP A 277 -10.58 -14.41 -3.14
N ILE A 278 -9.51 -13.83 -2.59
CA ILE A 278 -9.26 -12.39 -2.69
C ILE A 278 -8.81 -12.02 -4.10
N ALA A 279 -8.02 -12.88 -4.74
CA ALA A 279 -7.61 -12.67 -6.12
C ALA A 279 -8.82 -12.57 -7.05
N GLY A 280 -9.80 -13.46 -6.89
CA GLY A 280 -11.06 -13.41 -7.61
C GLY A 280 -11.84 -12.12 -7.37
N SER A 281 -11.98 -11.72 -6.11
CA SER A 281 -12.64 -10.45 -5.74
C SER A 281 -11.98 -9.23 -6.40
N ILE A 282 -10.64 -9.19 -6.48
CA ILE A 282 -9.90 -8.14 -7.18
C ILE A 282 -10.23 -8.13 -8.68
N ILE A 283 -10.17 -9.29 -9.33
CA ILE A 283 -10.44 -9.41 -10.78
C ILE A 283 -11.87 -8.98 -11.11
N GLU A 284 -12.85 -9.38 -10.32
CA GLU A 284 -14.25 -8.98 -10.50
C GLU A 284 -14.45 -7.47 -10.33
N CYS A 285 -13.84 -6.89 -9.30
CA CYS A 285 -13.86 -5.46 -9.08
C CYS A 285 -13.24 -4.70 -10.27
N VAL A 286 -12.07 -5.13 -10.75
CA VAL A 286 -11.39 -4.56 -11.92
C VAL A 286 -12.25 -4.68 -13.17
N ALA A 287 -12.85 -5.85 -13.42
CA ALA A 287 -13.69 -6.08 -14.59
C ALA A 287 -14.93 -5.20 -14.61
N LYS A 288 -15.57 -5.03 -13.46
CA LYS A 288 -16.76 -4.16 -13.29
C LYS A 288 -16.41 -2.68 -13.50
N SER A 289 -15.27 -2.24 -12.93
CA SER A 289 -14.88 -0.83 -12.97
C SER A 289 -14.32 -0.42 -14.34
N ALA A 290 -13.53 -1.28 -14.99
CA ALA A 290 -12.99 -1.02 -16.32
C ALA A 290 -14.11 -0.85 -17.39
N LYS A 291 -15.21 -1.61 -17.29
CA LYS A 291 -16.38 -1.44 -18.15
C LYS A 291 -17.06 -0.07 -17.97
N ARG A 292 -17.05 0.48 -16.77
CA ARG A 292 -17.62 1.81 -16.48
C ARG A 292 -16.73 2.96 -16.97
N SER A 293 -15.40 2.76 -16.94
CA SER A 293 -14.44 3.77 -17.41
C SER A 293 -14.30 3.82 -18.94
N SER A 294 -14.77 2.81 -19.68
CA SER A 294 -14.75 2.77 -21.15
C SER A 294 -15.87 3.59 -21.80
N SER A 295 -16.71 4.30 -21.05
CA SER A 295 -17.53 5.37 -21.61
C SER A 295 -16.63 6.48 -22.15
N PRO A 296 -16.90 7.07 -23.35
CA PRO A 296 -15.97 7.94 -24.06
C PRO A 296 -15.55 9.12 -23.18
N ALA A 297 -14.23 9.28 -23.01
CA ALA A 297 -13.68 10.51 -22.46
C ALA A 297 -14.17 11.71 -23.29
N PRO A 298 -14.49 12.86 -22.67
CA PRO A 298 -14.82 14.06 -23.42
C PRO A 298 -13.67 14.33 -24.39
N LYS A 299 -14.02 14.48 -25.68
CA LYS A 299 -13.07 14.85 -26.73
C LYS A 299 -12.30 16.07 -26.26
N ALA A 300 -10.97 15.96 -26.20
CA ALA A 300 -10.12 17.11 -25.98
C ALA A 300 -10.52 18.21 -26.97
N LEU A 301 -10.89 19.37 -26.49
CA LEU A 301 -11.14 20.55 -27.31
C LEU A 301 -9.83 20.85 -28.05
N VAL A 302 -9.83 20.53 -29.33
CA VAL A 302 -8.83 21.05 -30.27
C VAL A 302 -9.13 22.53 -30.40
N HIS A 303 -8.34 23.38 -29.77
CA HIS A 303 -8.35 24.79 -30.08
C HIS A 303 -7.78 24.93 -31.51
N PRO A 304 -8.55 25.46 -32.48
CA PRO A 304 -7.99 25.89 -33.75
C PRO A 304 -7.05 27.06 -33.46
N GLY A 305 -5.79 26.94 -33.90
CA GLY A 305 -4.78 28.00 -33.90
C GLY A 305 -5.12 29.20 -34.77
#